data_aa5bef7b4e38c5e59e48f67359f8a046
#
_entry.id   aa5bef7b4e38c5e59e48f67359f8a046
#
_cell.length_a   1.000
_cell.length_b   1.000
_cell.length_c   1.000
_cell.angle_alpha   90.00
_cell.angle_beta   90.00
_cell.angle_gamma   90.00
#
_symmetry.space_group_name_H-M   'P 1'
#
loop_
_entity.id
_entity.type
_entity.pdbx_description
1 polymer ?
#
loop_
_entity_poly.entity_id
_entity_poly.type
_entity_poly.pdbx_seq_one_letter_code
_entity_poly.pdbx_strand_id
1 'polypeptide(L)'
;MSKSCKLVRLIAKYLREDYNSVFYGKAQNLGRVLCKAYDEALQKHGVLILMTLPKKAPIFPKENPSLEEYMDRAKRDNVNCSPFNVLGHPALTINAGFSEGLPIGMMIVQKKFEDASVLNVAYAYVQIRDTKEN
;
A
#
# COMPACT_ATOMS: atom_id res chain seq x y z
N MET A 1 11.68 20.02 0.47
CA MET A 1 11.80 18.57 0.31
C MET A 1 11.85 17.93 1.70
N SER A 2 10.99 16.94 1.98
CA SER A 2 10.92 16.29 3.29
C SER A 2 12.20 15.49 3.64
N LYS A 3 12.42 15.22 4.94
CA LYS A 3 13.58 14.43 5.41
C LYS A 3 13.60 13.02 4.80
N SER A 4 12.44 12.37 4.68
CA SER A 4 12.30 11.06 4.05
C SER A 4 12.67 11.07 2.56
N CYS A 5 12.23 12.07 1.79
CA CYS A 5 12.61 12.20 0.39
C CYS A 5 14.12 12.41 0.21
N LYS A 6 14.76 13.20 1.08
CA LYS A 6 16.23 13.37 1.05
C LYS A 6 16.94 12.05 1.29
N LEU A 7 16.51 11.28 2.30
CA LEU A 7 17.10 9.99 2.61
C LEU A 7 16.97 9.00 1.45
N VAL A 8 15.77 8.86 0.87
CA VAL A 8 15.54 7.94 -0.26
C VAL A 8 16.45 8.30 -1.45
N ARG A 9 16.62 9.59 -1.76
CA ARG A 9 17.52 10.03 -2.83
C ARG A 9 18.99 9.74 -2.54
N LEU A 10 19.44 9.92 -1.29
CA LEU A 10 20.81 9.59 -0.87
C LEU A 10 21.06 8.08 -0.96
N ILE A 11 20.14 7.25 -0.48
CA ILE A 11 20.23 5.80 -0.60
C ILE A 11 20.26 5.37 -2.08
N ALA A 12 19.37 5.93 -2.91
CA ALA A 12 19.33 5.60 -4.33
C ALA A 12 20.64 5.97 -5.04
N LYS A 13 21.22 7.13 -4.71
CA LYS A 13 22.54 7.55 -5.23
C LYS A 13 23.63 6.59 -4.81
N TYR A 14 23.73 6.28 -3.52
CA TYR A 14 24.71 5.35 -2.97
C TYR A 14 24.63 3.96 -3.62
N LEU A 15 23.42 3.37 -3.69
CA LEU A 15 23.22 2.06 -4.30
C LEU A 15 23.58 2.04 -5.79
N ARG A 16 23.41 3.15 -6.49
CA ARG A 16 23.79 3.25 -7.90
C ARG A 16 25.30 3.40 -8.10
N GLU A 17 25.95 4.21 -7.29
CA GLU A 17 27.39 4.52 -7.45
C GLU A 17 28.28 3.39 -6.94
N ASP A 18 27.98 2.82 -5.77
CA ASP A 18 28.83 1.80 -5.16
C ASP A 18 28.48 0.37 -5.60
N TYR A 19 27.27 0.13 -6.09
CA TYR A 19 26.78 -1.22 -6.46
C TYR A 19 26.33 -1.34 -7.91
N ASN A 20 26.64 -0.39 -8.77
CA ASN A 20 26.35 -0.44 -10.20
C ASN A 20 24.91 -0.88 -10.54
N SER A 21 23.94 -0.43 -9.75
CA SER A 21 22.52 -0.76 -9.92
C SER A 21 22.14 -2.24 -9.77
N VAL A 22 23.00 -3.09 -9.24
CA VAL A 22 22.73 -4.53 -9.02
C VAL A 22 21.47 -4.75 -8.18
N PHE A 23 21.30 -3.95 -7.11
CA PHE A 23 20.11 -4.04 -6.26
C PHE A 23 18.84 -3.62 -6.97
N TYR A 24 18.91 -2.65 -7.88
CA TYR A 24 17.77 -2.26 -8.71
C TYR A 24 17.35 -3.41 -9.64
N GLY A 25 18.29 -4.04 -10.33
CA GLY A 25 18.03 -5.20 -11.18
C GLY A 25 17.40 -6.37 -10.40
N LYS A 26 17.93 -6.67 -9.22
CA LYS A 26 17.36 -7.68 -8.31
C LYS A 26 15.93 -7.34 -7.89
N ALA A 27 15.68 -6.10 -7.47
CA ALA A 27 14.37 -5.64 -7.06
C ALA A 27 13.36 -5.74 -8.21
N GLN A 28 13.73 -5.36 -9.43
CA GLN A 28 12.89 -5.50 -10.62
C GLN A 28 12.54 -6.97 -10.91
N ASN A 29 13.49 -7.88 -10.78
CA ASN A 29 13.25 -9.31 -11.00
C ASN A 29 12.30 -9.88 -9.94
N LEU A 30 12.49 -9.54 -8.66
CA LEU A 30 11.58 -9.92 -7.58
C LEU A 30 10.18 -9.33 -7.79
N GLY A 31 10.09 -8.07 -8.25
CA GLY A 31 8.83 -7.44 -8.62
C GLY A 31 8.07 -8.22 -9.69
N ARG A 32 8.76 -8.72 -10.73
CA ARG A 32 8.12 -9.56 -11.77
C ARG A 32 7.58 -10.87 -11.21
N VAL A 33 8.31 -11.53 -10.32
CA VAL A 33 7.86 -12.77 -9.66
C VAL A 33 6.61 -12.48 -8.81
N LEU A 34 6.64 -11.41 -8.03
CA LEU A 34 5.52 -11.00 -7.19
C LEU A 34 4.30 -10.61 -8.05
N CYS A 35 4.51 -9.88 -9.15
CA CYS A 35 3.46 -9.52 -10.10
C CYS A 35 2.74 -10.75 -10.63
N LYS A 36 3.49 -11.75 -11.08
CA LYS A 36 2.92 -13.02 -11.59
C LYS A 36 2.06 -13.72 -10.54
N ALA A 37 2.51 -13.76 -9.28
CA ALA A 37 1.74 -14.37 -8.20
C ALA A 37 0.41 -13.64 -7.94
N TYR A 38 0.41 -12.30 -7.97
CA TYR A 38 -0.83 -11.53 -7.87
C TYR A 38 -1.74 -11.70 -9.08
N ASP A 39 -1.18 -11.72 -10.30
CA ASP A 39 -1.94 -11.95 -11.52
C ASP A 39 -2.64 -13.32 -11.49
N GLU A 40 -1.94 -14.39 -11.06
CA GLU A 40 -2.50 -15.73 -10.90
C GLU A 40 -3.62 -15.77 -9.83
N ALA A 41 -3.42 -15.13 -8.70
CA ALA A 41 -4.43 -15.03 -7.65
C ALA A 41 -5.67 -14.29 -8.13
N LEU A 42 -5.50 -13.16 -8.83
CA LEU A 42 -6.60 -12.38 -9.39
C LEU A 42 -7.33 -13.09 -10.53
N GLN A 43 -6.64 -13.91 -11.32
CA GLN A 43 -7.30 -14.77 -12.32
C GLN A 43 -8.21 -15.79 -11.66
N LYS A 44 -7.79 -16.37 -10.53
CA LYS A 44 -8.53 -17.40 -9.81
C LYS A 44 -9.70 -16.84 -9.01
N HIS A 45 -9.52 -15.70 -8.36
CA HIS A 45 -10.48 -15.17 -7.38
C HIS A 45 -11.24 -13.93 -7.84
N GLY A 46 -10.81 -13.30 -8.93
CA GLY A 46 -11.43 -12.10 -9.50
C GLY A 46 -11.08 -10.82 -8.76
N VAL A 47 -11.09 -10.81 -7.44
CA VAL A 47 -10.77 -9.66 -6.58
C VAL A 47 -9.98 -10.11 -5.36
N LEU A 48 -9.06 -9.29 -4.89
CA LEU A 48 -8.38 -9.48 -3.61
C LEU A 48 -8.79 -8.38 -2.63
N ILE A 49 -9.09 -8.79 -1.41
CA ILE A 49 -9.47 -7.90 -0.32
C ILE A 49 -8.41 -8.02 0.78
N LEU A 50 -7.86 -6.88 1.19
CA LEU A 50 -6.77 -6.79 2.14
C LEU A 50 -7.03 -5.64 3.14
N MET A 51 -6.42 -5.69 4.30
CA MET A 51 -6.34 -4.49 5.13
C MET A 51 -5.41 -3.47 4.47
N THR A 52 -5.84 -2.21 4.37
CA THR A 52 -5.01 -1.14 3.80
C THR A 52 -3.73 -0.95 4.62
N LEU A 53 -3.89 -0.87 5.94
CA LEU A 53 -2.78 -0.74 6.88
C LEU A 53 -2.86 -1.86 7.92
N PRO A 54 -1.72 -2.42 8.36
CA PRO A 54 -1.69 -3.51 9.35
C PRO A 54 -1.90 -3.01 10.79
N LYS A 55 -2.15 -1.73 10.98
CA LYS A 55 -2.30 -1.08 12.28
C LYS A 55 -3.33 0.04 12.24
N LYS A 56 -3.85 0.42 13.40
CA LYS A 56 -4.68 1.62 13.57
C LYS A 56 -3.87 2.88 13.34
N ALA A 57 -4.56 4.00 13.10
CA ALA A 57 -3.92 5.32 13.00
C ALA A 57 -3.05 5.59 14.24
N PRO A 58 -1.78 5.95 14.05
CA PRO A 58 -0.89 6.26 15.16
C PRO A 58 -1.25 7.60 15.81
N ILE A 59 -0.88 7.76 17.07
CA ILE A 59 -0.99 9.06 17.79
C ILE A 59 -0.12 10.09 17.04
N PHE A 60 -0.56 11.34 17.02
CA PHE A 60 0.22 12.43 16.43
C PHE A 60 1.63 12.51 17.02
N PRO A 61 2.65 12.80 16.19
CA PRO A 61 4.00 12.98 16.69
C PRO A 61 4.09 14.21 17.61
N LYS A 62 5.08 14.23 18.49
CA LYS A 62 5.45 15.44 19.23
C LYS A 62 5.81 16.55 18.25
N GLU A 63 5.71 17.82 18.66
CA GLU A 63 6.03 18.98 17.80
C GLU A 63 7.44 18.91 17.18
N ASN A 64 8.43 18.41 17.95
CA ASN A 64 9.81 18.24 17.50
C ASN A 64 10.27 16.80 17.71
N PRO A 65 9.86 15.84 16.84
CA PRO A 65 10.28 14.45 16.97
C PRO A 65 11.77 14.30 16.63
N SER A 66 12.44 13.34 17.27
CA SER A 66 13.80 12.95 16.87
C SER A 66 13.80 12.46 15.43
N LEU A 67 14.99 12.46 14.80
CA LEU A 67 15.11 11.92 13.44
C LEU A 67 14.73 10.43 13.40
N GLU A 68 15.12 9.68 14.41
CA GLU A 68 14.80 8.27 14.55
C GLU A 68 13.29 8.03 14.66
N GLU A 69 12.60 8.76 15.55
CA GLU A 69 11.15 8.68 15.71
C GLU A 69 10.41 9.04 14.40
N TYR A 70 10.87 10.09 13.71
CA TYR A 70 10.33 10.49 12.40
C TYR A 70 10.52 9.39 11.35
N MET A 71 11.69 8.78 11.29
CA MET A 71 12.01 7.76 10.30
C MET A 71 11.31 6.44 10.57
N ASP A 72 11.16 6.04 11.83
CA ASP A 72 10.43 4.81 12.21
C ASP A 72 8.95 4.92 11.80
N ARG A 73 8.33 6.06 12.02
CA ARG A 73 6.97 6.33 11.57
C ARG A 73 6.84 6.27 10.04
N ALA A 74 7.75 6.93 9.32
CA ALA A 74 7.70 6.99 7.85
C ALA A 74 7.88 5.63 7.16
N LYS A 75 8.57 4.67 7.80
CA LYS A 75 8.87 3.36 7.19
C LYS A 75 7.75 2.33 7.34
N ARG A 76 6.90 2.43 8.36
CA ARG A 76 5.99 1.36 8.75
C ARG A 76 4.57 1.47 8.20
N ASP A 77 4.23 2.58 7.57
CA ASP A 77 2.83 2.89 7.28
C ASP A 77 2.33 2.34 5.94
N ASN A 78 3.21 1.97 5.01
CA ASN A 78 2.83 1.60 3.64
C ASN A 78 3.05 0.12 3.28
N VAL A 79 3.16 -0.78 4.26
CA VAL A 79 3.56 -2.19 4.01
C VAL A 79 2.62 -2.88 3.04
N ASN A 80 1.30 -2.75 3.22
CA ASN A 80 0.31 -3.41 2.36
C ASN A 80 0.07 -2.67 1.05
N CYS A 81 0.32 -1.35 0.99
CA CYS A 81 0.14 -0.55 -0.22
C CYS A 81 1.37 -0.60 -1.15
N SER A 82 2.56 -0.78 -0.59
CA SER A 82 3.82 -0.74 -1.34
C SER A 82 3.90 -1.75 -2.49
N PRO A 83 3.43 -3.01 -2.37
CA PRO A 83 3.41 -3.93 -3.48
C PRO A 83 2.67 -3.37 -4.70
N PHE A 84 1.49 -2.82 -4.52
CA PHE A 84 0.64 -2.34 -5.62
C PHE A 84 1.20 -1.08 -6.28
N ASN A 85 1.93 -0.23 -5.53
CA ASN A 85 2.69 0.89 -6.09
C ASN A 85 3.80 0.42 -7.04
N VAL A 86 4.42 -0.73 -6.77
CA VAL A 86 5.49 -1.30 -7.61
C VAL A 86 4.92 -2.11 -8.77
N LEU A 87 3.84 -2.85 -8.53
CA LEU A 87 3.27 -3.80 -9.47
C LEU A 87 2.29 -3.18 -10.47
N GLY A 88 1.70 -2.03 -10.11
CA GLY A 88 0.77 -1.28 -10.97
C GLY A 88 -0.64 -1.90 -11.06
N HIS A 89 -1.06 -2.67 -10.07
CA HIS A 89 -2.45 -3.11 -9.95
C HIS A 89 -3.31 -1.98 -9.39
N PRO A 90 -4.53 -1.75 -9.90
CA PRO A 90 -5.46 -0.80 -9.31
C PRO A 90 -5.89 -1.26 -7.92
N ALA A 91 -5.80 -0.35 -6.96
CA ALA A 91 -6.14 -0.59 -5.58
C ALA A 91 -6.94 0.59 -5.01
N LEU A 92 -8.06 0.31 -4.38
CA LEU A 92 -8.95 1.29 -3.77
C LEU A 92 -9.17 0.96 -2.29
N THR A 93 -9.06 1.96 -1.44
CA THR A 93 -9.39 1.82 -0.01
C THR A 93 -10.74 2.41 0.30
N ILE A 94 -11.56 1.65 1.01
CA ILE A 94 -12.86 2.09 1.55
C ILE A 94 -12.91 1.85 3.06
N ASN A 95 -13.80 2.55 3.74
CA ASN A 95 -14.03 2.31 5.17
C ASN A 95 -14.80 0.99 5.37
N ALA A 96 -14.23 0.05 6.10
CA ALA A 96 -14.82 -1.24 6.45
C ALA A 96 -15.46 -1.26 7.85
N GLY A 97 -15.46 -0.13 8.56
CA GLY A 97 -15.98 -0.02 9.91
C GLY A 97 -15.02 0.73 10.83
N PHE A 98 -15.27 0.61 12.13
CA PHE A 98 -14.51 1.30 13.16
C PHE A 98 -14.04 0.32 14.24
N SER A 99 -12.90 0.61 14.83
CA SER A 99 -12.41 -0.08 16.02
C SER A 99 -11.89 0.95 17.02
N GLU A 100 -12.48 0.99 18.22
CA GLU A 100 -12.17 1.97 19.26
C GLU A 100 -12.30 3.43 18.74
N GLY A 101 -13.34 3.69 17.93
CA GLY A 101 -13.59 5.02 17.33
C GLY A 101 -12.67 5.38 16.15
N LEU A 102 -11.73 4.54 15.76
CA LEU A 102 -10.84 4.77 14.62
C LEU A 102 -11.30 3.98 13.39
N PRO A 103 -11.28 4.58 12.18
CA PRO A 103 -11.70 3.91 10.95
C PRO A 103 -10.71 2.82 10.54
N ILE A 104 -11.27 1.74 9.99
CA ILE A 104 -10.49 0.62 9.42
C ILE A 104 -10.61 0.67 7.90
N GLY A 105 -9.46 0.74 7.21
CA GLY A 105 -9.40 0.72 5.77
C GLY A 105 -9.37 -0.71 5.21
N MET A 106 -10.30 -1.02 4.32
CA MET A 106 -10.29 -2.22 3.50
C MET A 106 -9.84 -1.85 2.09
N MET A 107 -8.80 -2.51 1.61
CA MET A 107 -8.26 -2.31 0.27
C MET A 107 -8.77 -3.39 -0.67
N ILE A 108 -9.32 -2.97 -1.79
CA ILE A 108 -9.81 -3.80 -2.89
C ILE A 108 -8.80 -3.69 -4.02
N VAL A 109 -8.32 -4.83 -4.53
CA VAL A 109 -7.32 -4.91 -5.59
C VAL A 109 -7.88 -5.72 -6.75
N GLN A 110 -7.61 -5.25 -7.97
CA GLN A 110 -8.05 -5.87 -9.22
C GLN A 110 -6.89 -6.06 -10.21
N LYS A 111 -7.17 -6.76 -11.32
CA LYS A 111 -6.25 -6.90 -12.44
C LYS A 111 -5.87 -5.54 -12.99
N LYS A 112 -4.71 -5.46 -13.61
CA LYS A 112 -4.24 -4.24 -14.27
C LYS A 112 -5.27 -3.75 -15.28
N PHE A 113 -5.48 -2.44 -15.28
CA PHE A 113 -6.45 -1.74 -16.15
C PHE A 113 -7.94 -2.03 -15.86
N GLU A 114 -8.25 -2.75 -14.77
CA GLU A 114 -9.61 -3.02 -14.31
C GLU A 114 -10.07 -2.01 -13.24
N ASP A 115 -9.76 -0.74 -13.42
CA ASP A 115 -10.09 0.33 -12.48
C ASP A 115 -11.61 0.46 -12.27
N ALA A 116 -12.40 0.33 -13.33
CA ALA A 116 -13.86 0.34 -13.24
C ALA A 116 -14.39 -0.82 -12.38
N SER A 117 -13.75 -1.99 -12.45
CA SER A 117 -14.12 -3.15 -11.64
C SER A 117 -13.85 -2.91 -10.14
N VAL A 118 -12.74 -2.26 -9.80
CA VAL A 118 -12.45 -1.85 -8.40
C VAL A 118 -13.57 -0.94 -7.85
N LEU A 119 -13.99 0.04 -8.64
CA LEU A 119 -15.06 0.97 -8.27
C LEU A 119 -16.41 0.25 -8.10
N ASN A 120 -16.74 -0.67 -8.98
CA ASN A 120 -17.98 -1.45 -8.90
C ASN A 120 -18.04 -2.32 -7.65
N VAL A 121 -16.93 -3.00 -7.31
CA VAL A 121 -16.86 -3.81 -6.08
C VAL A 121 -16.96 -2.94 -4.84
N ALA A 122 -16.30 -1.79 -4.82
CA ALA A 122 -16.38 -0.83 -3.73
C ALA A 122 -17.80 -0.29 -3.55
N TYR A 123 -18.47 0.07 -4.64
CA TYR A 123 -19.85 0.53 -4.63
C TYR A 123 -20.82 -0.53 -4.09
N ALA A 124 -20.70 -1.78 -4.57
CA ALA A 124 -21.52 -2.88 -4.09
C ALA A 124 -21.35 -3.12 -2.58
N TYR A 125 -20.11 -3.03 -2.08
CA TYR A 125 -19.85 -3.16 -0.64
C TYR A 125 -20.51 -2.04 0.17
N VAL A 126 -20.40 -0.79 -0.28
CA VAL A 126 -21.02 0.37 0.40
C VAL A 126 -22.55 0.20 0.48
N GLN A 127 -23.18 -0.25 -0.60
CA GLN A 127 -24.63 -0.49 -0.61
C GLN A 127 -25.06 -1.55 0.42
N ILE A 128 -24.30 -2.64 0.52
CA ILE A 128 -24.56 -3.72 1.50
C ILE A 128 -24.35 -3.24 2.93
N ARG A 129 -23.29 -2.47 3.18
CA ARG A 129 -22.99 -1.90 4.50
C ARG A 129 -24.09 -0.96 4.95
N ASP A 130 -24.43 0.01 4.14
CA ASP A 130 -25.42 1.06 4.48
C ASP A 130 -26.83 0.49 4.66
N THR A 131 -27.16 -0.63 3.99
CA THR A 131 -28.44 -1.34 4.20
C THR A 131 -28.51 -2.06 5.56
N LYS A 132 -27.35 -2.42 6.15
CA LYS A 132 -27.32 -3.11 7.45
C LYS A 132 -27.27 -2.16 8.66
N GLU A 133 -26.93 -0.90 8.43
CA GLU A 133 -26.89 0.15 9.46
C GLU A 133 -28.23 0.87 9.64
N ASN A 134 -29.22 0.65 8.75
CA ASN A 134 -30.62 1.08 8.84
C ASN A 134 -31.53 -0.04 9.34
#